data_d6587c2f9b0e9f2b812b0b22855d8824
#
_entry.id   d6587c2f9b0e9f2b812b0b22855d8824
#
_cell.length_a   1.000
_cell.length_b   1.000
_cell.length_c   1.000
_cell.angle_alpha   90.00
_cell.angle_beta   90.00
_cell.angle_gamma   90.00
#
_symmetry.space_group_name_H-M   'P 1'
#
loop_
_entity.id
_entity.type
_entity.pdbx_description
1 polymer ?
#
loop_
_entity_poly.entity_id
_entity_poly.type
_entity_poly.pdbx_seq_one_letter_code
_entity_poly.pdbx_strand_id
1 'polypeptide(L)'
;MIKVHLRKIKLADINYFAKWWRDKELLKLTSGILKFISDQEVDKYFQAILNNKKDYNFMVIANRKTIGHISLVKRQNNWHETQIVIGEKKYWGKGLGSKAIKILIKKAKKNGITKIYLEVRPINLRAIMAYEQCGFKKVKRVKHRKNKYLPETLRMELKTCTIDINKKTPL
;
A
#
# COMPACT_ATOMS: atom_id res chain seq x y z
N MET A 1 23.11 3.69 -4.86
CA MET A 1 21.93 3.29 -4.03
C MET A 1 20.63 3.67 -4.75
N ILE A 2 19.62 2.77 -4.88
CA ILE A 2 18.35 3.10 -5.55
C ILE A 2 17.57 4.12 -4.71
N LYS A 3 17.30 5.30 -5.30
CA LYS A 3 16.51 6.36 -4.67
C LYS A 3 15.02 6.08 -4.90
N VAL A 4 14.23 6.04 -3.81
CA VAL A 4 12.77 5.85 -3.85
C VAL A 4 12.08 7.13 -3.40
N HIS A 5 11.00 7.51 -4.09
CA HIS A 5 10.10 8.56 -3.66
C HIS A 5 8.64 8.25 -4.01
N LEU A 6 7.71 8.96 -3.40
CA LEU A 6 6.28 8.83 -3.66
C LEU A 6 5.79 10.08 -4.39
N ARG A 7 5.15 9.87 -5.53
CA ARG A 7 4.49 10.89 -6.34
C ARG A 7 2.98 10.69 -6.30
N LYS A 8 2.19 11.75 -6.18
CA LYS A 8 0.73 11.64 -6.30
C LYS A 8 0.35 10.96 -7.62
N ILE A 9 -0.70 10.14 -7.57
CA ILE A 9 -1.31 9.51 -8.74
C ILE A 9 -1.83 10.59 -9.71
N LYS A 10 -1.79 10.31 -11.00
CA LYS A 10 -2.31 11.17 -12.09
C LYS A 10 -2.95 10.31 -13.18
N LEU A 11 -3.77 10.91 -14.05
CA LEU A 11 -4.51 10.20 -15.10
C LEU A 11 -3.60 9.32 -15.98
N ALA A 12 -2.44 9.81 -16.36
CA ALA A 12 -1.47 9.08 -17.20
C ALA A 12 -0.94 7.77 -16.55
N ASP A 13 -1.24 7.50 -15.28
CA ASP A 13 -0.79 6.28 -14.59
C ASP A 13 -1.70 5.07 -14.87
N ILE A 14 -2.85 5.25 -15.53
CA ILE A 14 -3.84 4.19 -15.77
C ILE A 14 -3.23 2.93 -16.42
N ASN A 15 -2.29 3.08 -17.36
CA ASN A 15 -1.64 1.96 -18.03
C ASN A 15 -0.83 1.06 -17.09
N TYR A 16 -0.26 1.62 -16.01
CA TYR A 16 0.40 0.82 -14.98
C TYR A 16 -0.62 -0.05 -14.22
N PHE A 17 -1.78 0.51 -13.89
CA PHE A 17 -2.85 -0.23 -13.21
C PHE A 17 -3.42 -1.33 -14.10
N ALA A 18 -3.69 -1.05 -15.38
CA ALA A 18 -4.15 -2.04 -16.35
C ALA A 18 -3.18 -3.22 -16.43
N LYS A 19 -1.87 -2.94 -16.53
CA LYS A 19 -0.82 -3.95 -16.54
C LYS A 19 -0.82 -4.78 -15.26
N TRP A 20 -0.82 -4.15 -14.09
CA TRP A 20 -0.71 -4.84 -12.81
C TRP A 20 -1.98 -5.59 -12.42
N TRP A 21 -3.16 -5.08 -12.74
CA TRP A 21 -4.44 -5.74 -12.49
C TRP A 21 -4.72 -6.93 -13.44
N ARG A 22 -3.87 -7.15 -14.43
CA ARG A 22 -3.90 -8.30 -15.35
C ARG A 22 -2.75 -9.29 -15.11
N ASP A 23 -1.82 -8.95 -14.22
CA ASP A 23 -0.69 -9.82 -13.90
C ASP A 23 -1.12 -10.90 -12.90
N LYS A 24 -1.29 -12.13 -13.39
CA LYS A 24 -1.77 -13.27 -12.59
C LYS A 24 -0.87 -13.61 -11.40
N GLU A 25 0.46 -13.47 -11.53
CA GLU A 25 1.39 -13.75 -10.43
C GLU A 25 1.24 -12.69 -9.33
N LEU A 26 1.12 -11.42 -9.72
CA LEU A 26 0.89 -10.34 -8.78
C LEU A 26 -0.48 -10.49 -8.08
N LEU A 27 -1.53 -10.84 -8.84
CA LEU A 27 -2.87 -11.05 -8.31
C LEU A 27 -2.93 -12.22 -7.31
N LYS A 28 -2.19 -13.30 -7.53
CA LYS A 28 -2.08 -14.42 -6.56
C LYS A 28 -1.58 -13.96 -5.20
N LEU A 29 -0.68 -12.99 -5.17
CA LEU A 29 -0.10 -12.45 -3.92
C LEU A 29 -0.95 -11.33 -3.29
N THR A 30 -1.91 -10.77 -4.03
CA THR A 30 -2.77 -9.67 -3.59
C THR A 30 -4.24 -10.11 -3.49
N SER A 31 -5.10 -9.71 -4.43
CA SER A 31 -6.54 -10.00 -4.40
C SER A 31 -6.89 -11.48 -4.55
N GLY A 32 -6.10 -12.25 -5.29
CA GLY A 32 -6.40 -13.63 -5.69
C GLY A 32 -7.42 -13.73 -6.81
N ILE A 33 -7.99 -12.64 -7.28
CA ILE A 33 -8.96 -12.61 -8.36
C ILE A 33 -8.19 -12.68 -9.68
N LEU A 34 -8.24 -13.86 -10.33
CA LEU A 34 -7.51 -14.10 -11.59
C LEU A 34 -8.39 -13.88 -12.84
N LYS A 35 -9.62 -13.42 -12.66
CA LYS A 35 -10.51 -13.06 -13.77
C LYS A 35 -9.90 -11.90 -14.54
N PHE A 36 -9.98 -11.98 -15.88
CA PHE A 36 -9.57 -10.87 -16.74
C PHE A 36 -10.44 -9.64 -16.44
N ILE A 37 -9.78 -8.48 -16.39
CA ILE A 37 -10.43 -7.18 -16.23
C ILE A 37 -10.38 -6.43 -17.58
N SER A 38 -11.54 -5.99 -18.05
CA SER A 38 -11.70 -5.23 -19.30
C SER A 38 -11.11 -3.81 -19.16
N ASP A 39 -10.91 -3.13 -20.29
CA ASP A 39 -10.44 -1.72 -20.28
C ASP A 39 -11.47 -0.80 -19.62
N GLN A 40 -12.76 -1.03 -19.82
CA GLN A 40 -13.85 -0.29 -19.16
C GLN A 40 -13.82 -0.46 -17.64
N GLU A 41 -13.60 -1.68 -17.16
CA GLU A 41 -13.48 -1.95 -15.72
C GLU A 41 -12.21 -1.30 -15.14
N VAL A 42 -11.09 -1.33 -15.87
CA VAL A 42 -9.85 -0.65 -15.48
C VAL A 42 -10.10 0.85 -15.35
N ASP A 43 -10.73 1.47 -16.36
CA ASP A 43 -11.04 2.90 -16.32
C ASP A 43 -11.94 3.23 -15.12
N LYS A 44 -13.05 2.51 -14.97
CA LYS A 44 -14.00 2.69 -13.86
C LYS A 44 -13.32 2.65 -12.48
N TYR A 45 -12.52 1.62 -12.22
CA TYR A 45 -11.85 1.47 -10.92
C TYR A 45 -10.72 2.48 -10.74
N PHE A 46 -9.98 2.78 -11.80
CA PHE A 46 -8.92 3.76 -11.75
C PHE A 46 -9.45 5.17 -11.48
N GLN A 47 -10.55 5.59 -12.15
CA GLN A 47 -11.21 6.86 -11.90
C GLN A 47 -11.72 6.97 -10.47
N ALA A 48 -12.26 5.89 -9.92
CA ALA A 48 -12.68 5.86 -8.51
C ALA A 48 -11.51 6.15 -7.55
N ILE A 49 -10.32 5.57 -7.83
CA ILE A 49 -9.09 5.84 -7.05
C ILE A 49 -8.61 7.27 -7.26
N LEU A 50 -8.57 7.75 -8.50
CA LEU A 50 -8.05 9.06 -8.87
C LEU A 50 -8.87 10.21 -8.28
N ASN A 51 -10.21 10.06 -8.29
CA ASN A 51 -11.16 11.07 -7.84
C ASN A 51 -11.44 11.03 -6.33
N ASN A 52 -10.98 10.00 -5.62
CA ASN A 52 -11.17 9.91 -4.18
C ASN A 52 -10.21 10.85 -3.44
N LYS A 53 -10.72 12.02 -3.04
CA LYS A 53 -9.96 13.04 -2.30
C LYS A 53 -9.75 12.72 -0.82
N LYS A 54 -10.45 11.72 -0.28
CA LYS A 54 -10.35 11.32 1.15
C LYS A 54 -9.14 10.42 1.41
N ASP A 55 -8.63 9.75 0.38
CA ASP A 55 -7.55 8.80 0.46
C ASP A 55 -6.25 9.36 -0.14
N TYR A 56 -5.15 8.87 0.36
CA TYR A 56 -3.83 9.21 -0.19
C TYR A 56 -3.38 8.11 -1.14
N ASN A 57 -3.24 8.43 -2.41
CA ASN A 57 -2.80 7.51 -3.46
C ASN A 57 -1.50 8.01 -4.09
N PHE A 58 -0.46 7.15 -4.08
CA PHE A 58 0.85 7.51 -4.61
C PHE A 58 1.42 6.41 -5.50
N MET A 59 2.06 6.83 -6.59
CA MET A 59 2.96 5.97 -7.34
C MET A 59 4.30 5.87 -6.63
N VAL A 60 4.84 4.66 -6.59
CA VAL A 60 6.20 4.39 -6.08
C VAL A 60 7.18 4.53 -7.23
N ILE A 61 8.11 5.47 -7.09
CA ILE A 61 9.10 5.77 -8.11
C ILE A 61 10.49 5.34 -7.62
N ALA A 62 11.21 4.58 -8.44
CA ALA A 62 12.59 4.16 -8.18
C ALA A 62 13.48 4.55 -9.37
N ASN A 63 14.51 5.37 -9.15
CA ASN A 63 15.41 5.87 -10.18
C ASN A 63 14.64 6.39 -11.43
N ARG A 64 13.67 7.28 -11.21
CA ARG A 64 12.77 7.89 -12.23
C ARG A 64 11.78 6.91 -12.90
N LYS A 65 11.75 5.63 -12.53
CA LYS A 65 10.83 4.64 -13.10
C LYS A 65 9.68 4.38 -12.13
N THR A 66 8.46 4.35 -12.62
CA THR A 66 7.29 3.93 -11.87
C THR A 66 7.36 2.41 -11.67
N ILE A 67 7.35 1.96 -10.41
CA ILE A 67 7.52 0.55 -10.07
C ILE A 67 6.35 -0.04 -9.28
N GLY A 68 5.44 0.79 -8.80
CA GLY A 68 4.34 0.34 -7.96
C GLY A 68 3.41 1.45 -7.54
N HIS A 69 2.44 1.08 -6.73
CA HIS A 69 1.45 1.96 -6.11
C HIS A 69 1.37 1.70 -4.62
N ILE A 70 1.15 2.74 -3.83
CA ILE A 70 0.89 2.66 -2.40
C ILE A 70 -0.22 3.62 -2.02
N SER A 71 -1.13 3.17 -1.17
CA SER A 71 -2.26 3.98 -0.70
C SER A 71 -2.35 4.02 0.82
N LEU A 72 -3.07 5.01 1.32
CA LEU A 72 -3.48 5.14 2.70
C LEU A 72 -4.94 5.56 2.71
N VAL A 73 -5.82 4.62 3.05
CA VAL A 73 -7.28 4.73 2.95
C VAL A 73 -7.86 4.96 4.33
N LYS A 74 -8.63 6.04 4.51
CA LYS A 74 -9.28 6.34 5.78
C LYS A 74 -10.34 5.29 6.12
N ARG A 75 -10.33 4.80 7.36
CA ARG A 75 -11.27 3.84 7.93
C ARG A 75 -11.89 4.37 9.21
N GLN A 76 -12.80 3.60 9.82
CA GLN A 76 -13.45 3.97 11.09
C GLN A 76 -12.43 4.11 12.24
N ASN A 77 -12.82 4.83 13.30
CA ASN A 77 -12.04 5.00 14.54
C ASN A 77 -10.61 5.55 14.32
N ASN A 78 -10.46 6.45 13.33
CA ASN A 78 -9.18 7.06 12.94
C ASN A 78 -8.10 6.07 12.48
N TRP A 79 -8.48 4.85 12.12
CA TRP A 79 -7.59 3.92 11.45
C TRP A 79 -7.43 4.29 9.98
N HIS A 80 -6.24 4.03 9.45
CA HIS A 80 -5.97 4.08 8.02
C HIS A 80 -5.43 2.73 7.54
N GLU A 81 -5.99 2.22 6.48
CA GLU A 81 -5.51 1.01 5.83
C GLU A 81 -4.48 1.38 4.77
N THR A 82 -3.31 0.75 4.81
CA THR A 82 -2.33 0.88 3.73
C THR A 82 -2.31 -0.37 2.87
N GLN A 83 -2.23 -0.14 1.56
CA GLN A 83 -2.04 -1.18 0.57
C GLN A 83 -0.84 -0.80 -0.28
N ILE A 84 0.04 -1.76 -0.56
CA ILE A 84 1.20 -1.56 -1.44
C ILE A 84 1.31 -2.68 -2.44
N VAL A 85 1.58 -2.29 -3.67
CA VAL A 85 1.89 -3.18 -4.78
C VAL A 85 3.17 -2.69 -5.44
N ILE A 86 4.23 -3.51 -5.45
CA ILE A 86 5.36 -3.33 -6.35
C ILE A 86 5.05 -4.15 -7.60
N GLY A 87 4.50 -3.48 -8.62
CA GLY A 87 3.99 -4.12 -9.82
C GLY A 87 5.09 -4.57 -10.79
N GLU A 88 6.25 -3.91 -10.74
CA GLU A 88 7.39 -4.25 -11.58
C GLU A 88 8.26 -5.32 -10.91
N LYS A 89 8.09 -6.60 -11.30
CA LYS A 89 8.70 -7.79 -10.67
C LYS A 89 10.22 -7.72 -10.55
N LYS A 90 10.92 -7.12 -11.52
CA LYS A 90 12.38 -6.94 -11.48
C LYS A 90 12.89 -6.13 -10.28
N TYR A 91 11.98 -5.46 -9.57
CA TYR A 91 12.28 -4.71 -8.34
C TYR A 91 11.92 -5.46 -7.06
N TRP A 92 11.37 -6.67 -7.15
CA TRP A 92 11.08 -7.51 -6.00
C TRP A 92 12.36 -7.97 -5.29
N GLY A 93 12.28 -8.19 -4.00
CA GLY A 93 13.43 -8.65 -3.18
C GLY A 93 14.51 -7.60 -2.90
N LYS A 94 14.37 -6.37 -3.47
CA LYS A 94 15.39 -5.30 -3.35
C LYS A 94 15.11 -4.28 -2.23
N GLY A 95 14.19 -4.58 -1.31
CA GLY A 95 13.83 -3.72 -0.18
C GLY A 95 13.09 -2.42 -0.57
N LEU A 96 12.67 -2.26 -1.85
CA LEU A 96 12.06 -1.00 -2.32
C LEU A 96 10.66 -0.81 -1.77
N GLY A 97 9.91 -1.90 -1.52
CA GLY A 97 8.62 -1.86 -0.84
C GLY A 97 8.75 -1.30 0.58
N SER A 98 9.70 -1.81 1.36
CA SER A 98 9.97 -1.30 2.72
C SER A 98 10.37 0.17 2.71
N LYS A 99 11.19 0.62 1.74
CA LYS A 99 11.52 2.04 1.58
C LYS A 99 10.28 2.90 1.30
N ALA A 100 9.39 2.45 0.40
CA ALA A 100 8.15 3.15 0.09
C ALA A 100 7.23 3.25 1.31
N ILE A 101 7.07 2.16 2.08
CA ILE A 101 6.27 2.12 3.31
C ILE A 101 6.82 3.09 4.36
N LYS A 102 8.13 3.12 4.59
CA LYS A 102 8.76 4.07 5.53
C LYS A 102 8.51 5.53 5.13
N ILE A 103 8.55 5.86 3.83
CA ILE A 103 8.22 7.19 3.33
C ILE A 103 6.74 7.51 3.57
N LEU A 104 5.82 6.55 3.31
CA LEU A 104 4.39 6.73 3.58
C LEU A 104 4.13 6.98 5.07
N ILE A 105 4.73 6.19 5.96
CA ILE A 105 4.60 6.35 7.41
C ILE A 105 5.06 7.76 7.85
N LYS A 106 6.19 8.25 7.31
CA LYS A 106 6.67 9.61 7.59
C LYS A 106 5.67 10.68 7.13
N LYS A 107 5.07 10.50 5.93
CA LYS A 107 4.01 11.39 5.43
C LYS A 107 2.74 11.32 6.30
N ALA A 108 2.32 10.12 6.70
CA ALA A 108 1.17 9.90 7.56
C ALA A 108 1.34 10.62 8.91
N LYS A 109 2.49 10.46 9.56
CA LYS A 109 2.81 11.16 10.81
C LYS A 109 2.73 12.67 10.69
N LYS A 110 3.25 13.24 9.59
CA LYS A 110 3.17 14.70 9.34
C LYS A 110 1.73 15.21 9.19
N ASN A 111 0.80 14.33 8.81
CA ASN A 111 -0.63 14.63 8.71
C ASN A 111 -1.44 14.17 9.94
N GLY A 112 -0.78 13.91 11.08
CA GLY A 112 -1.45 13.50 12.32
C GLY A 112 -2.03 12.09 12.31
N ILE A 113 -1.68 11.26 11.33
CA ILE A 113 -2.16 9.88 11.23
C ILE A 113 -1.26 8.98 12.07
N THR A 114 -1.82 8.42 13.13
CA THR A 114 -1.09 7.63 14.14
C THR A 114 -1.45 6.15 14.16
N LYS A 115 -2.57 5.77 13.52
CA LYS A 115 -3.08 4.40 13.49
C LYS A 115 -3.13 3.90 12.06
N ILE A 116 -2.21 3.01 11.69
CA ILE A 116 -2.13 2.42 10.35
C ILE A 116 -2.22 0.91 10.49
N TYR A 117 -2.99 0.26 9.63
CA TYR A 117 -3.00 -1.19 9.51
C TYR A 117 -2.92 -1.62 8.06
N LEU A 118 -2.63 -2.87 7.87
CA LEU A 118 -2.71 -3.57 6.60
C LEU A 118 -3.24 -4.98 6.81
N GLU A 119 -3.73 -5.55 5.74
CA GLU A 119 -4.07 -6.96 5.66
C GLU A 119 -3.26 -7.63 4.56
N VAL A 120 -2.62 -8.74 4.89
CA VAL A 120 -1.72 -9.45 3.98
C VAL A 120 -2.08 -10.93 3.93
N ARG A 121 -1.92 -11.57 2.78
CA ARG A 121 -2.07 -13.03 2.67
C ARG A 121 -1.07 -13.72 3.59
N PRO A 122 -1.48 -14.71 4.40
CA PRO A 122 -0.55 -15.42 5.30
C PRO A 122 0.61 -16.09 4.58
N ILE A 123 0.41 -16.48 3.32
CA ILE A 123 1.44 -17.11 2.47
C ILE A 123 2.46 -16.11 1.89
N ASN A 124 2.17 -14.80 1.94
CA ASN A 124 3.07 -13.78 1.40
C ASN A 124 4.15 -13.39 2.43
N LEU A 125 5.01 -14.35 2.78
CA LEU A 125 6.05 -14.18 3.81
C LEU A 125 6.98 -13.01 3.51
N ARG A 126 7.31 -12.77 2.23
CA ARG A 126 8.14 -11.63 1.81
C ARG A 126 7.51 -10.29 2.21
N ALA A 127 6.22 -10.13 2.00
CA ALA A 127 5.52 -8.89 2.38
C ALA A 127 5.42 -8.76 3.91
N ILE A 128 5.12 -9.85 4.62
CA ILE A 128 5.06 -9.86 6.08
C ILE A 128 6.38 -9.40 6.68
N MET A 129 7.52 -9.96 6.25
CA MET A 129 8.85 -9.55 6.70
C MET A 129 9.13 -8.07 6.40
N ALA A 130 8.74 -7.59 5.21
CA ALA A 130 8.90 -6.18 4.84
C ALA A 130 8.10 -5.24 5.76
N TYR A 131 6.89 -5.64 6.16
CA TYR A 131 6.06 -4.88 7.09
C TYR A 131 6.62 -4.89 8.52
N GLU A 132 7.09 -6.04 9.00
CA GLU A 132 7.76 -6.13 10.31
C GLU A 132 8.98 -5.22 10.38
N GLN A 133 9.81 -5.18 9.33
CA GLN A 133 10.95 -4.25 9.22
C GLN A 133 10.55 -2.77 9.20
N CYS A 134 9.29 -2.47 8.90
CA CYS A 134 8.72 -1.13 8.97
C CYS A 134 8.03 -0.82 10.30
N GLY A 135 8.04 -1.76 11.26
CA GLY A 135 7.48 -1.59 12.60
C GLY A 135 6.04 -2.06 12.76
N PHE A 136 5.45 -2.67 11.74
CA PHE A 136 4.14 -3.30 11.89
C PHE A 136 4.23 -4.57 12.74
N LYS A 137 3.24 -4.77 13.61
CA LYS A 137 3.11 -5.96 14.44
C LYS A 137 1.94 -6.81 14.00
N LYS A 138 2.09 -8.12 13.96
CA LYS A 138 1.00 -9.07 13.73
C LYS A 138 0.00 -8.95 14.88
N VAL A 139 -1.29 -8.85 14.56
CA VAL A 139 -2.33 -8.68 15.58
C VAL A 139 -3.30 -9.85 15.57
N LYS A 140 -3.88 -10.18 14.42
CA LYS A 140 -4.86 -11.26 14.30
C LYS A 140 -5.02 -11.75 12.87
N ARG A 141 -5.54 -12.96 12.73
CA ARG A 141 -6.08 -13.45 11.46
C ARG A 141 -7.52 -12.98 11.29
N VAL A 142 -7.86 -12.53 10.08
CA VAL A 142 -9.19 -12.05 9.71
C VAL A 142 -9.77 -12.99 8.68
N LYS A 143 -10.93 -13.58 8.98
CA LYS A 143 -11.66 -14.46 8.06
C LYS A 143 -12.65 -13.66 7.22
N HIS A 144 -12.60 -13.82 5.91
CA HIS A 144 -13.47 -13.15 4.93
C HIS A 144 -14.45 -14.18 4.33
N ARG A 145 -15.45 -14.61 5.12
CA ARG A 145 -16.36 -15.70 4.77
C ARG A 145 -17.01 -15.58 3.38
N LYS A 146 -17.25 -14.36 2.91
CA LYS A 146 -17.87 -14.08 1.60
C LYS A 146 -16.86 -13.92 0.46
N ASN A 147 -15.56 -13.90 0.75
CA ASN A 147 -14.52 -13.71 -0.25
C ASN A 147 -13.75 -15.01 -0.51
N LYS A 148 -14.22 -15.79 -1.47
CA LYS A 148 -13.58 -17.07 -1.85
C LYS A 148 -12.14 -16.94 -2.37
N TYR A 149 -11.75 -15.77 -2.87
CA TYR A 149 -10.41 -15.51 -3.42
C TYR A 149 -9.41 -15.07 -2.35
N LEU A 150 -9.93 -14.53 -1.25
CA LEU A 150 -9.14 -14.08 -0.11
C LEU A 150 -9.84 -14.48 1.19
N PRO A 151 -9.92 -15.78 1.50
CA PRO A 151 -10.71 -16.29 2.63
C PRO A 151 -10.15 -15.87 3.98
N GLU A 152 -8.85 -15.62 4.05
CA GLU A 152 -8.17 -15.23 5.28
C GLU A 152 -7.02 -14.27 4.99
N THR A 153 -6.84 -13.30 5.88
CA THR A 153 -5.71 -12.38 5.91
C THR A 153 -5.07 -12.32 7.29
N LEU A 154 -3.81 -11.91 7.33
CA LEU A 154 -3.12 -11.51 8.56
C LEU A 154 -3.19 -9.98 8.67
N ARG A 155 -3.87 -9.50 9.69
CA ARG A 155 -3.87 -8.08 10.03
C ARG A 155 -2.61 -7.72 10.80
N MET A 156 -1.92 -6.70 10.31
CA MET A 156 -0.75 -6.11 10.97
C MET A 156 -1.01 -4.63 11.25
N GLU A 157 -0.58 -4.15 12.40
CA GLU A 157 -0.85 -2.79 12.85
C GLU A 157 0.42 -2.04 13.23
N LEU A 158 0.41 -0.75 12.94
CA LEU A 158 1.41 0.22 13.35
C LEU A 158 0.70 1.35 14.11
N LYS A 159 1.07 1.54 15.38
CA LYS A 159 0.69 2.72 16.16
C LYS A 159 1.93 3.60 16.30
N THR A 160 1.81 4.86 15.93
CA THR A 160 2.91 5.82 16.03
C THR A 160 2.49 6.94 16.98
N CYS A 161 3.42 7.44 17.78
CA CYS A 161 3.18 8.67 18.54
C CYS A 161 3.09 9.86 17.58
N THR A 162 2.23 10.82 17.89
CA THR A 162 2.25 12.15 17.27
C THR A 162 3.61 12.77 17.54
N ILE A 163 4.26 13.31 16.52
CA ILE A 163 5.41 14.19 16.75
C ILE A 163 4.80 15.51 17.24
N ASP A 164 4.92 15.83 18.52
CA ASP A 164 4.63 17.16 19.03
C ASP A 164 5.56 18.16 18.35
N ILE A 165 5.06 18.83 17.32
CA ILE A 165 5.77 19.89 16.60
C ILE A 165 5.98 21.11 17.52
N ASN A 166 5.35 21.14 18.69
CA ASN A 166 5.36 22.25 19.66
C ASN A 166 6.32 22.06 20.85
N LYS A 167 7.11 21.01 20.93
CA LYS A 167 8.23 20.99 21.88
C LYS A 167 9.38 21.82 21.32
N LYS A 168 9.28 23.16 21.45
CA LYS A 168 10.46 24.02 21.58
C LYS A 168 11.24 23.47 22.76
N THR A 169 12.41 22.92 22.51
CA THR A 169 13.42 22.67 23.55
C THR A 169 13.71 24.01 24.21
N PRO A 170 13.54 24.15 25.53
CA PRO A 170 14.07 25.34 26.22
C PRO A 170 15.59 25.31 26.08
N LEU A 171 16.15 26.44 25.77
CA LEU A 171 17.59 26.72 25.80
C LEU A 171 18.17 26.47 27.19
#